data_465a239d91b244147991ade712351014
#
_entry.id   465a239d91b244147991ade712351014
#
_cell.length_a   1.000
_cell.length_b   1.000
_cell.length_c   1.000
_cell.angle_alpha   90.00
_cell.angle_beta   90.00
_cell.angle_gamma   90.00
#
_symmetry.space_group_name_H-M   'P 1'
#
loop_
_entity.id
_entity.type
_entity.pdbx_description
1 polymer ?
#
loop_
_entity_poly.entity_id
_entity_poly.type
_entity_poly.pdbx_seq_one_letter_code
_entity_poly.pdbx_strand_id
1 'polypeptide(L)'
;MKGFYFSSTLMWDADAETLMRTAAENGFDGIELWAQHAETKKLDLETIRRLKKELGLNIVVHAKSWDLNYAALNDAVRRASVEEIKSSVDMAVELGADEVTVHPPRYTLKEDEAARERAYESIREFYGYAKERGVDISMEIMEHIPKEMATTPDGMFGIVRDLRGKLTYTIDLAHSLTEE
;
A
#
# COMPACT_ATOMS: atom_id res chain seq x y z
N MET A 1 -1.95 10.32 10.55
CA MET A 1 -0.59 10.66 11.06
C MET A 1 -0.08 11.95 10.41
N LYS A 2 0.75 12.74 11.08
CA LYS A 2 1.43 13.90 10.48
C LYS A 2 2.92 13.67 10.69
N GLY A 3 3.72 13.83 9.64
CA GLY A 3 5.18 13.65 9.74
C GLY A 3 5.82 13.42 8.39
N PHE A 4 7.14 13.39 8.39
CA PHE A 4 7.95 13.07 7.24
C PHE A 4 8.46 11.63 7.34
N TYR A 5 8.18 10.85 6.32
CA TYR A 5 8.58 9.44 6.23
C TYR A 5 9.44 9.26 5.00
N PHE A 6 10.40 8.33 5.05
CA PHE A 6 11.08 7.92 3.85
C PHE A 6 10.69 6.49 3.46
N SER A 7 10.66 6.22 2.17
CA SER A 7 10.33 4.89 1.68
C SER A 7 11.51 3.94 1.83
N SER A 8 11.26 2.76 2.38
CA SER A 8 12.27 1.72 2.59
C SER A 8 12.95 1.26 1.30
N THR A 9 12.29 1.41 0.17
CA THR A 9 12.84 1.05 -1.16
C THR A 9 14.01 1.93 -1.58
N LEU A 10 14.16 3.14 -1.03
CA LEU A 10 15.31 4.00 -1.27
C LEU A 10 16.62 3.40 -0.74
N MET A 11 16.53 2.46 0.17
CA MET A 11 17.67 1.75 0.76
C MET A 11 17.49 0.23 0.60
N TRP A 12 17.28 -0.21 -0.64
CA TRP A 12 16.89 -1.58 -0.98
C TRP A 12 17.76 -2.69 -0.38
N ASP A 13 19.06 -2.45 -0.22
CA ASP A 13 20.01 -3.45 0.31
C ASP A 13 20.29 -3.29 1.82
N ALA A 14 19.64 -2.32 2.48
CA ALA A 14 19.82 -2.12 3.91
C ALA A 14 19.06 -3.17 4.73
N ASP A 15 19.62 -3.53 5.88
CA ASP A 15 18.93 -4.33 6.88
C ASP A 15 17.95 -3.48 7.72
N ALA A 16 17.16 -4.14 8.53
CA ALA A 16 16.15 -3.52 9.38
C ALA A 16 16.74 -2.46 10.34
N GLU A 17 17.89 -2.74 10.93
CA GLU A 17 18.54 -1.82 11.88
C GLU A 17 19.02 -0.55 11.16
N THR A 18 19.68 -0.71 10.03
CA THR A 18 20.16 0.40 9.20
C THR A 18 19.02 1.30 8.73
N LEU A 19 17.90 0.72 8.25
CA LEU A 19 16.71 1.48 7.84
C LEU A 19 16.19 2.35 8.99
N MET A 20 15.97 1.75 10.16
CA MET A 20 15.37 2.45 11.30
C MET A 20 16.28 3.53 11.86
N ARG A 21 17.59 3.25 11.99
CA ARG A 21 18.55 4.24 12.49
C ARG A 21 18.73 5.39 11.50
N THR A 22 18.80 5.12 10.20
CA THR A 22 18.89 6.17 9.17
C THR A 22 17.68 7.11 9.25
N ALA A 23 16.47 6.60 9.47
CA ALA A 23 15.30 7.44 9.66
C ALA A 23 15.47 8.39 10.85
N ALA A 24 15.84 7.86 12.00
CA ALA A 24 16.03 8.66 13.22
C ALA A 24 17.16 9.70 13.09
N GLU A 25 18.32 9.31 12.56
CA GLU A 25 19.50 10.16 12.40
C GLU A 25 19.28 11.32 11.44
N ASN A 26 18.38 11.14 10.46
CA ASN A 26 18.05 12.19 9.48
C ASN A 26 16.76 12.96 9.83
N GLY A 27 16.20 12.76 11.01
CA GLY A 27 15.06 13.53 11.50
C GLY A 27 13.73 13.20 10.85
N PHE A 28 13.57 12.01 10.28
CA PHE A 28 12.29 11.51 9.83
C PHE A 28 11.43 11.09 11.03
N ASP A 29 10.12 11.27 10.91
CA ASP A 29 9.14 10.83 11.91
C ASP A 29 8.85 9.32 11.81
N GLY A 30 9.30 8.68 10.73
CA GLY A 30 9.11 7.25 10.51
C GLY A 30 9.55 6.77 9.13
N ILE A 31 9.16 5.55 8.81
CA ILE A 31 9.38 4.93 7.50
C ILE A 31 8.06 4.46 6.88
N GLU A 32 7.99 4.54 5.56
CA GLU A 32 7.06 3.76 4.78
C GLU A 32 7.73 2.44 4.43
N LEU A 33 7.33 1.39 5.13
CA LEU A 33 7.87 0.05 4.90
C LEU A 33 7.09 -0.65 3.78
N TRP A 34 7.75 -0.92 2.67
CA TRP A 34 7.17 -1.73 1.61
C TRP A 34 7.15 -3.20 1.99
N ALA A 35 5.99 -3.81 2.07
CA ALA A 35 5.84 -5.22 2.41
C ALA A 35 6.59 -6.14 1.43
N GLN A 36 6.59 -5.79 0.14
CA GLN A 36 7.36 -6.49 -0.88
C GLN A 36 8.89 -6.42 -0.62
N HIS A 37 9.39 -5.27 -0.18
CA HIS A 37 10.78 -5.09 0.20
C HIS A 37 11.12 -5.94 1.43
N ALA A 38 10.30 -5.83 2.47
CA ALA A 38 10.50 -6.56 3.73
C ALA A 38 10.55 -8.09 3.50
N GLU A 39 9.65 -8.62 2.69
CA GLU A 39 9.61 -10.05 2.36
C GLU A 39 10.79 -10.47 1.48
N THR A 40 11.07 -9.72 0.39
CA THR A 40 12.14 -10.05 -0.54
C THR A 40 13.51 -10.06 0.12
N LYS A 41 13.76 -9.10 1.01
CA LYS A 41 15.02 -8.98 1.77
C LYS A 41 15.01 -9.73 3.09
N LYS A 42 13.89 -10.33 3.47
CA LYS A 42 13.71 -11.03 4.74
C LYS A 42 14.10 -10.15 5.92
N LEU A 43 13.59 -8.89 5.91
CA LEU A 43 13.88 -7.94 6.97
C LEU A 43 13.35 -8.48 8.31
N ASP A 44 14.13 -8.29 9.35
CA ASP A 44 13.75 -8.70 10.72
C ASP A 44 12.70 -7.73 11.28
N LEU A 45 11.42 -8.14 11.22
CA LEU A 45 10.28 -7.34 11.69
C LEU A 45 10.33 -7.14 13.22
N GLU A 46 10.91 -8.06 13.98
CA GLU A 46 11.09 -7.88 15.43
C GLU A 46 12.06 -6.73 15.73
N THR A 47 13.17 -6.66 15.00
CA THR A 47 14.10 -5.52 15.06
C THR A 47 13.42 -4.21 14.69
N ILE A 48 12.63 -4.18 13.62
CA ILE A 48 11.85 -2.98 13.23
C ILE A 48 10.91 -2.57 14.37
N ARG A 49 10.13 -3.50 14.90
CA ARG A 49 9.17 -3.24 15.99
C ARG A 49 9.86 -2.75 17.27
N ARG A 50 11.01 -3.30 17.61
CA ARG A 50 11.82 -2.89 18.77
C ARG A 50 12.34 -1.47 18.57
N LEU A 51 12.98 -1.19 17.42
CA LEU A 51 13.57 0.10 17.11
C LEU A 51 12.52 1.19 16.91
N LYS A 52 11.33 0.87 16.38
CA LYS A 52 10.18 1.78 16.35
C LYS A 52 9.93 2.41 17.73
N LYS A 53 9.91 1.58 18.78
CA LYS A 53 9.67 2.03 20.17
C LYS A 53 10.88 2.76 20.74
N GLU A 54 12.07 2.21 20.52
CA GLU A 54 13.31 2.76 21.06
C GLU A 54 13.62 4.16 20.51
N LEU A 55 13.41 4.36 19.21
CA LEU A 55 13.74 5.59 18.49
C LEU A 55 12.53 6.56 18.38
N GLY A 56 11.35 6.14 18.84
CA GLY A 56 10.12 6.96 18.76
C GLY A 56 9.61 7.16 17.32
N LEU A 57 9.91 6.23 16.42
CA LEU A 57 9.51 6.31 15.01
C LEU A 57 8.12 5.72 14.79
N ASN A 58 7.47 6.17 13.72
CA ASN A 58 6.24 5.60 13.20
C ASN A 58 6.52 4.69 12.00
N ILE A 59 5.55 3.83 11.67
CA ILE A 59 5.60 2.97 10.48
C ILE A 59 4.25 3.10 9.77
N VAL A 60 4.32 3.32 8.46
CA VAL A 60 3.23 3.09 7.50
C VAL A 60 3.65 1.90 6.65
N VAL A 61 2.75 1.01 6.33
CA VAL A 61 3.05 -0.12 5.46
C VAL A 61 2.54 0.18 4.05
N HIS A 62 3.41 0.03 3.06
CA HIS A 62 2.99 -0.03 1.67
C HIS A 62 2.71 -1.49 1.30
N ALA A 63 1.50 -1.79 0.84
CA ALA A 63 1.12 -3.15 0.46
C ALA A 63 1.97 -3.67 -0.70
N LYS A 64 2.07 -4.98 -0.81
CA LYS A 64 2.64 -5.61 -1.99
C LYS A 64 1.84 -5.18 -3.23
N SER A 65 2.53 -4.80 -4.29
CA SER A 65 1.90 -4.31 -5.52
C SER A 65 2.51 -4.90 -6.80
N TRP A 66 3.78 -5.35 -6.73
CA TRP A 66 4.45 -5.88 -7.91
C TRP A 66 3.86 -7.23 -8.31
N ASP A 67 3.61 -7.38 -9.62
CA ASP A 67 3.01 -8.58 -10.24
C ASP A 67 1.58 -8.90 -9.75
N LEU A 68 0.94 -8.02 -8.99
CA LEU A 68 -0.40 -8.20 -8.45
C LEU A 68 -1.45 -7.43 -9.26
N ASN A 69 -2.63 -8.02 -9.38
CA ASN A 69 -3.78 -7.34 -9.95
C ASN A 69 -5.09 -7.93 -9.39
N TYR A 70 -5.64 -7.29 -8.38
CA TYR A 70 -6.88 -7.72 -7.74
C TYR A 70 -8.17 -7.37 -8.53
N ALA A 71 -8.04 -6.88 -9.77
CA ALA A 71 -9.11 -6.82 -10.77
C ALA A 71 -8.85 -7.74 -11.97
N ALA A 72 -7.85 -8.64 -11.86
CA ALA A 72 -7.47 -9.53 -12.94
C ALA A 72 -8.66 -10.32 -13.48
N LEU A 73 -8.66 -10.54 -14.80
CA LEU A 73 -9.62 -11.40 -15.48
C LEU A 73 -9.46 -12.87 -15.05
N ASN A 74 -8.23 -13.28 -14.75
CA ASN A 74 -7.94 -14.61 -14.20
C ASN A 74 -8.24 -14.60 -12.70
N ASP A 75 -9.21 -15.39 -12.31
CA ASP A 75 -9.71 -15.50 -10.93
C ASP A 75 -8.63 -15.95 -9.92
N ALA A 76 -7.73 -16.85 -10.33
CA ALA A 76 -6.64 -17.30 -9.45
C ALA A 76 -5.64 -16.17 -9.14
N VAL A 77 -5.30 -15.36 -10.16
CA VAL A 77 -4.44 -14.16 -9.98
C VAL A 77 -5.14 -13.14 -9.10
N ARG A 78 -6.44 -12.88 -9.36
CA ARG A 78 -7.23 -11.94 -8.55
C ARG A 78 -7.25 -12.33 -7.07
N ARG A 79 -7.58 -13.59 -6.78
CA ARG A 79 -7.61 -14.09 -5.39
C ARG A 79 -6.23 -14.05 -4.73
N ALA A 80 -5.19 -14.49 -5.42
CA ALA A 80 -3.82 -14.41 -4.90
C ALA A 80 -3.45 -12.96 -4.57
N SER A 81 -3.79 -12.01 -5.45
CA SER A 81 -3.52 -10.58 -5.20
C SER A 81 -4.25 -10.05 -3.96
N VAL A 82 -5.51 -10.45 -3.73
CA VAL A 82 -6.25 -10.07 -2.51
C VAL A 82 -5.57 -10.64 -1.25
N GLU A 83 -5.15 -11.90 -1.28
CA GLU A 83 -4.45 -12.51 -0.14
C GLU A 83 -3.09 -11.85 0.13
N GLU A 84 -2.36 -11.42 -0.89
CA GLU A 84 -1.10 -10.70 -0.72
C GLU A 84 -1.31 -9.30 -0.09
N ILE A 85 -2.40 -8.62 -0.41
CA ILE A 85 -2.77 -7.37 0.26
C ILE A 85 -3.15 -7.63 1.71
N LYS A 86 -3.93 -8.67 2.01
CA LYS A 86 -4.26 -9.06 3.38
C LYS A 86 -3.01 -9.42 4.19
N SER A 87 -2.03 -10.10 3.59
CA SER A 87 -0.74 -10.37 4.26
C SER A 87 0.02 -9.10 4.60
N SER A 88 -0.11 -8.04 3.78
CA SER A 88 0.47 -6.72 4.08
C SER A 88 -0.25 -6.04 5.25
N VAL A 89 -1.56 -6.24 5.38
CA VAL A 89 -2.33 -5.81 6.57
C VAL A 89 -1.86 -6.55 7.82
N ASP A 90 -1.63 -7.86 7.75
CA ASP A 90 -1.11 -8.63 8.88
C ASP A 90 0.28 -8.13 9.32
N MET A 91 1.14 -7.78 8.35
CA MET A 91 2.43 -7.13 8.64
C MET A 91 2.24 -5.79 9.35
N ALA A 92 1.27 -4.97 8.94
CA ALA A 92 0.95 -3.72 9.61
C ALA A 92 0.53 -3.96 11.08
N VAL A 93 -0.33 -4.94 11.33
CA VAL A 93 -0.74 -5.34 12.68
C VAL A 93 0.47 -5.77 13.52
N GLU A 94 1.34 -6.61 12.98
CA GLU A 94 2.55 -7.08 13.67
C GLU A 94 3.48 -5.92 14.07
N LEU A 95 3.61 -4.93 13.20
CA LEU A 95 4.46 -3.75 13.42
C LEU A 95 3.75 -2.65 14.24
N GLY A 96 2.45 -2.79 14.52
CA GLY A 96 1.63 -1.77 15.15
C GLY A 96 1.55 -0.51 14.30
N ALA A 97 1.42 -0.69 12.98
CA ALA A 97 1.11 0.37 12.03
C ALA A 97 -0.42 0.50 11.89
N ASP A 98 -0.90 1.72 11.75
CA ASP A 98 -2.34 2.01 11.73
C ASP A 98 -2.90 2.10 10.31
N GLU A 99 -2.03 2.13 9.28
CA GLU A 99 -2.42 2.36 7.89
C GLU A 99 -1.60 1.50 6.92
N VAL A 100 -2.27 1.06 5.85
CA VAL A 100 -1.66 0.37 4.70
C VAL A 100 -2.01 1.12 3.42
N THR A 101 -0.98 1.58 2.70
CA THR A 101 -1.12 2.16 1.36
C THR A 101 -1.27 1.05 0.33
N VAL A 102 -2.26 1.18 -0.57
CA VAL A 102 -2.58 0.17 -1.59
C VAL A 102 -2.69 0.84 -2.97
N HIS A 103 -1.93 0.35 -3.94
CA HIS A 103 -2.09 0.75 -5.35
C HIS A 103 -3.44 0.25 -5.90
N PRO A 104 -4.14 1.02 -6.73
CA PRO A 104 -5.30 0.53 -7.47
C PRO A 104 -4.90 -0.60 -8.43
N PRO A 105 -5.87 -1.40 -8.89
CA PRO A 105 -5.60 -2.44 -9.86
C PRO A 105 -5.55 -1.89 -11.28
N ARG A 106 -5.17 -2.76 -12.23
CA ARG A 106 -5.06 -2.43 -13.64
C ARG A 106 -6.09 -3.16 -14.49
N TYR A 107 -6.52 -2.53 -15.58
CA TYR A 107 -7.29 -3.21 -16.61
C TYR A 107 -6.43 -4.28 -17.29
N THR A 108 -6.91 -5.53 -17.35
CA THR A 108 -6.17 -6.61 -18.04
C THR A 108 -6.12 -6.35 -19.54
N LEU A 109 -7.25 -6.05 -20.17
CA LEU A 109 -7.35 -5.82 -21.61
C LEU A 109 -7.58 -4.34 -21.92
N LYS A 110 -8.73 -3.83 -21.53
CA LYS A 110 -9.18 -2.46 -21.73
C LYS A 110 -10.12 -2.07 -20.60
N GLU A 111 -10.44 -0.82 -20.52
CA GLU A 111 -11.46 -0.33 -19.62
C GLU A 111 -12.81 -1.01 -19.88
N ASP A 112 -13.40 -1.61 -18.83
CA ASP A 112 -14.74 -2.18 -18.84
C ASP A 112 -15.33 -2.19 -17.43
N GLU A 113 -16.66 -2.17 -17.36
CA GLU A 113 -17.38 -2.13 -16.07
C GLU A 113 -17.19 -3.43 -15.28
N ALA A 114 -17.04 -4.57 -15.93
CA ALA A 114 -16.81 -5.84 -15.23
C ALA A 114 -15.45 -5.84 -14.50
N ALA A 115 -14.43 -5.17 -15.06
CA ALA A 115 -13.15 -5.00 -14.36
C ALA A 115 -13.30 -4.07 -13.14
N ARG A 116 -14.07 -2.98 -13.26
CA ARG A 116 -14.38 -2.09 -12.12
C ARG A 116 -15.16 -2.82 -11.02
N GLU A 117 -16.11 -3.68 -11.40
CA GLU A 117 -16.84 -4.52 -10.44
C GLU A 117 -15.88 -5.46 -9.69
N ARG A 118 -15.01 -6.19 -10.38
CA ARG A 118 -13.99 -7.04 -9.75
C ARG A 118 -13.07 -6.26 -8.81
N ALA A 119 -12.66 -5.05 -9.20
CA ALA A 119 -11.87 -4.16 -8.37
C ALA A 119 -12.62 -3.83 -7.07
N TYR A 120 -13.87 -3.37 -7.19
CA TYR A 120 -14.70 -3.01 -6.06
C TYR A 120 -14.93 -4.18 -5.09
N GLU A 121 -15.27 -5.37 -5.59
CA GLU A 121 -15.45 -6.57 -4.77
C GLU A 121 -14.19 -6.91 -3.98
N SER A 122 -13.04 -6.87 -4.64
CA SER A 122 -11.75 -7.14 -4.02
C SER A 122 -11.38 -6.07 -2.97
N ILE A 123 -11.59 -4.78 -3.28
CA ILE A 123 -11.37 -3.68 -2.34
C ILE A 123 -12.26 -3.86 -1.10
N ARG A 124 -13.53 -4.17 -1.28
CA ARG A 124 -14.45 -4.39 -0.17
C ARG A 124 -14.01 -5.55 0.72
N GLU A 125 -13.45 -6.60 0.12
CA GLU A 125 -12.97 -7.78 0.85
C GLU A 125 -11.76 -7.43 1.74
N PHE A 126 -10.68 -6.89 1.17
CA PHE A 126 -9.51 -6.57 1.97
C PHE A 126 -9.72 -5.36 2.90
N TYR A 127 -10.59 -4.40 2.54
CA TYR A 127 -11.02 -3.34 3.45
C TYR A 127 -11.72 -3.91 4.69
N GLY A 128 -12.65 -4.83 4.52
CA GLY A 128 -13.32 -5.51 5.65
C GLY A 128 -12.32 -6.21 6.55
N TYR A 129 -11.36 -6.93 5.95
CA TYR A 129 -10.29 -7.61 6.64
C TYR A 129 -9.40 -6.66 7.47
N ALA A 130 -9.01 -5.52 6.89
CA ALA A 130 -8.21 -4.50 7.57
C ALA A 130 -8.99 -3.85 8.72
N LYS A 131 -10.26 -3.54 8.48
CA LYS A 131 -11.13 -2.90 9.49
C LYS A 131 -11.33 -3.76 10.73
N GLU A 132 -11.51 -5.06 10.57
CA GLU A 132 -11.59 -6.01 11.69
C GLU A 132 -10.30 -6.04 12.54
N ARG A 133 -9.16 -5.63 11.97
CA ARG A 133 -7.84 -5.59 12.61
C ARG A 133 -7.43 -4.21 13.10
N GLY A 134 -8.30 -3.20 12.92
CA GLY A 134 -8.02 -1.83 13.33
C GLY A 134 -7.00 -1.11 12.46
N VAL A 135 -6.82 -1.56 11.19
CA VAL A 135 -5.93 -0.95 10.21
C VAL A 135 -6.76 -0.20 9.17
N ASP A 136 -6.36 1.02 8.85
CA ASP A 136 -6.96 1.81 7.78
C ASP A 136 -6.30 1.49 6.43
N ILE A 137 -7.09 1.53 5.36
CA ILE A 137 -6.61 1.39 3.99
C ILE A 137 -6.54 2.77 3.33
N SER A 138 -5.37 3.12 2.80
CA SER A 138 -5.13 4.31 2.00
C SER A 138 -4.97 3.92 0.54
N MET A 139 -5.88 4.36 -0.33
CA MET A 139 -5.80 4.09 -1.77
C MET A 139 -4.97 5.17 -2.46
N GLU A 140 -3.96 4.75 -3.23
CA GLU A 140 -3.07 5.68 -3.91
C GLU A 140 -3.59 6.06 -5.29
N ILE A 141 -3.42 7.34 -5.67
CA ILE A 141 -3.72 7.82 -7.03
C ILE A 141 -2.46 7.66 -7.88
N MET A 142 -2.60 6.92 -8.98
CA MET A 142 -1.50 6.53 -9.86
C MET A 142 -1.24 7.53 -10.98
N GLU A 143 -0.07 7.41 -11.58
CA GLU A 143 0.31 8.16 -12.77
C GLU A 143 -0.56 7.81 -13.99
N HIS A 144 -0.64 8.75 -14.95
CA HIS A 144 -1.39 8.58 -16.20
C HIS A 144 -0.67 7.63 -17.18
N ILE A 145 -0.66 6.34 -16.85
CA ILE A 145 -0.16 5.30 -17.76
C ILE A 145 -1.29 4.37 -18.21
N PRO A 146 -1.15 3.73 -19.38
CA PRO A 146 -2.17 2.83 -19.89
C PRO A 146 -2.53 1.74 -18.89
N LYS A 147 -3.84 1.48 -18.79
CA LYS A 147 -4.45 0.44 -17.95
C LYS A 147 -4.54 0.75 -16.45
N GLU A 148 -3.98 1.82 -15.93
CA GLU A 148 -4.27 2.21 -14.54
C GLU A 148 -5.76 2.57 -14.40
N MET A 149 -6.42 2.07 -13.33
CA MET A 149 -7.84 2.31 -13.12
C MET A 149 -8.13 3.62 -12.39
N ALA A 150 -7.19 4.13 -11.63
CA ALA A 150 -7.36 5.29 -10.77
C ALA A 150 -6.19 6.28 -10.90
N THR A 151 -6.20 7.04 -11.99
CA THR A 151 -5.24 8.12 -12.25
C THR A 151 -5.81 9.50 -11.90
N THR A 152 -7.07 9.55 -11.50
CA THR A 152 -7.80 10.74 -11.07
C THR A 152 -8.69 10.41 -9.87
N PRO A 153 -9.09 11.42 -9.07
CA PRO A 153 -10.08 11.21 -8.01
C PRO A 153 -11.38 10.55 -8.50
N ASP A 154 -11.88 10.94 -9.65
CA ASP A 154 -13.11 10.35 -10.21
C ASP A 154 -12.92 8.88 -10.61
N GLY A 155 -11.77 8.54 -11.18
CA GLY A 155 -11.39 7.15 -11.46
C GLY A 155 -11.34 6.31 -10.18
N MET A 156 -10.71 6.84 -9.13
CA MET A 156 -10.67 6.22 -7.82
C MET A 156 -12.08 6.02 -7.25
N PHE A 157 -12.93 7.05 -7.28
CA PHE A 157 -14.30 6.95 -6.77
C PHE A 157 -15.15 5.94 -7.56
N GLY A 158 -14.84 5.72 -8.83
CA GLY A 158 -15.47 4.71 -9.67
C GLY A 158 -15.21 3.27 -9.19
N ILE A 159 -14.06 3.00 -8.57
CA ILE A 159 -13.71 1.67 -8.07
C ILE A 159 -13.96 1.46 -6.57
N VAL A 160 -13.97 2.53 -5.75
CA VAL A 160 -14.22 2.40 -4.30
C VAL A 160 -15.68 2.57 -3.91
N ARG A 161 -16.48 3.26 -4.73
CA ARG A 161 -17.94 3.42 -4.61
C ARG A 161 -18.40 3.86 -3.20
N ASP A 162 -19.20 3.04 -2.51
CA ASP A 162 -19.72 3.33 -1.16
C ASP A 162 -18.66 3.29 -0.05
N LEU A 163 -17.44 2.88 -0.36
CA LEU A 163 -16.29 2.98 0.53
C LEU A 163 -15.62 4.35 0.51
N ARG A 164 -16.03 5.27 -0.39
CA ARG A 164 -15.41 6.59 -0.61
C ARG A 164 -15.16 7.40 0.66
N GLY A 165 -16.02 7.38 1.64
CA GLY A 165 -15.85 8.12 2.90
C GLY A 165 -15.29 7.29 4.05
N LYS A 166 -14.88 6.05 3.77
CA LYS A 166 -14.41 5.08 4.76
C LYS A 166 -12.92 4.76 4.58
N LEU A 167 -12.37 5.07 3.41
CA LEU A 167 -10.97 4.92 3.05
C LEU A 167 -10.24 6.25 3.20
N THR A 168 -8.93 6.19 3.41
CA THR A 168 -8.01 7.31 3.22
C THR A 168 -7.42 7.26 1.81
N TYR A 169 -6.71 8.33 1.41
CA TYR A 169 -6.14 8.42 0.07
C TYR A 169 -4.72 8.94 0.13
N THR A 170 -3.83 8.27 -0.60
CA THR A 170 -2.46 8.70 -0.80
C THR A 170 -2.35 9.43 -2.14
N ILE A 171 -1.72 10.60 -2.12
CA ILE A 171 -1.42 11.39 -3.31
C ILE A 171 0.10 11.44 -3.45
N ASP A 172 0.63 10.75 -4.45
CA ASP A 172 2.03 10.87 -4.84
C ASP A 172 2.17 12.04 -5.82
N LEU A 173 2.96 13.05 -5.43
CA LEU A 173 3.20 14.22 -6.27
C LEU A 173 3.94 13.86 -7.56
N ALA A 174 4.80 12.83 -7.55
CA ALA A 174 5.48 12.37 -8.74
C ALA A 174 4.50 11.78 -9.78
N HIS A 175 3.44 11.12 -9.33
CA HIS A 175 2.38 10.61 -10.20
C HIS A 175 1.54 11.72 -10.84
N SER A 176 1.54 12.92 -10.25
CA SER A 176 0.82 14.08 -10.78
C SER A 176 1.63 14.89 -11.81
N LEU A 177 2.91 14.64 -11.93
CA LEU A 177 3.81 15.29 -12.87
C LEU A 177 3.80 14.55 -14.21
N THR A 178 2.64 14.43 -14.84
CA THR A 178 2.57 13.97 -16.23
C THR A 178 2.95 15.12 -17.14
N GLU A 179 4.00 14.95 -17.92
CA GLU A 179 4.26 15.80 -19.07
C GLU A 179 3.11 15.59 -20.09
N GLU A 180 2.39 16.69 -20.40
CA GLU A 180 1.52 16.73 -21.57
C GLU A 180 2.35 16.85 -22.85
#